data_b46c6f7a39ffacd4f255ee2e07e7523b
#
_entry.id   b46c6f7a39ffacd4f255ee2e07e7523b
#
_cell.length_a   1.000
_cell.length_b   1.000
_cell.length_c   1.000
_cell.angle_alpha   90.00
_cell.angle_beta   90.00
_cell.angle_gamma   90.00
#
_symmetry.space_group_name_H-M   'P 1'
#
loop_
_entity.id
_entity.type
_entity.pdbx_description
1 polymer ?
#
loop_
_entity_poly.entity_id
_entity_poly.type
_entity_poly.pdbx_seq_one_letter_code
_entity_poly.pdbx_strand_id
1 'polypeptide(L)'
;MILSYKIMNISLRQAKPEDVDWLDEFYEGLMRPYVELTHDWDEKRFRKNYNTETISVIQLDGEDIGMLKTEKRKDHIYLGDIQLKEAFQRRGIGTSLIRDVIEQAKADGLPLRLRVLKENPVVELYNRLGFVKTKEFKHCHELEWSAQTVEAADEAKPHS
;
A
#
# COMPACT_ATOMS: atom_id res chain seq x y z
N MET A 1 -27.02 12.49 -22.36
CA MET A 1 -27.05 11.62 -21.18
C MET A 1 -25.72 11.73 -20.46
N ILE A 2 -25.76 12.28 -19.30
CA ILE A 2 -24.55 12.48 -18.50
C ILE A 2 -24.25 11.16 -17.81
N LEU A 3 -23.23 10.46 -18.30
CA LEU A 3 -22.62 9.44 -17.51
C LEU A 3 -22.02 10.13 -16.29
N SER A 4 -22.74 10.05 -15.17
CA SER A 4 -22.15 10.47 -13.92
C SER A 4 -21.01 9.49 -13.58
N TYR A 5 -19.83 9.76 -14.12
CA TYR A 5 -18.66 9.31 -13.45
C TYR A 5 -18.64 10.03 -12.12
N LYS A 6 -19.07 9.35 -11.10
CA LYS A 6 -18.85 9.82 -9.75
C LYS A 6 -17.34 9.89 -9.58
N ILE A 7 -16.79 11.08 -9.81
CA ILE A 7 -15.39 11.35 -9.51
C ILE A 7 -15.26 11.14 -8.02
N MET A 8 -14.64 10.02 -7.64
CA MET A 8 -14.37 9.75 -6.22
C MET A 8 -13.34 10.78 -5.76
N ASN A 9 -13.75 11.64 -4.84
CA ASN A 9 -12.86 12.64 -4.25
C ASN A 9 -12.02 11.99 -3.14
N ILE A 10 -10.94 11.31 -3.57
CA ILE A 10 -10.01 10.66 -2.66
C ILE A 10 -8.95 11.68 -2.27
N SER A 11 -8.70 11.82 -0.98
CA SER A 11 -7.66 12.68 -0.44
C SER A 11 -6.91 11.97 0.66
N LEU A 12 -5.75 12.52 1.00
CA LEU A 12 -4.92 12.05 2.10
C LEU A 12 -4.80 13.18 3.11
N ARG A 13 -4.95 12.87 4.38
CA ARG A 13 -4.58 13.79 5.45
C ARG A 13 -3.51 13.14 6.32
N GLN A 14 -2.63 13.94 6.88
CA GLN A 14 -1.63 13.45 7.81
C GLN A 14 -2.31 12.89 9.06
N ALA A 15 -1.85 11.73 9.55
CA ALA A 15 -2.34 11.16 10.79
C ALA A 15 -1.98 12.07 11.97
N LYS A 16 -2.84 12.04 12.99
CA LYS A 16 -2.67 12.77 14.24
C LYS A 16 -2.46 11.79 15.39
N PRO A 17 -1.90 12.23 16.53
CA PRO A 17 -1.76 11.34 17.68
C PRO A 17 -3.08 10.67 18.11
N GLU A 18 -4.20 11.39 18.05
CA GLU A 18 -5.50 10.87 18.42
C GLU A 18 -6.08 9.84 17.46
N ASP A 19 -5.52 9.70 16.25
CA ASP A 19 -5.95 8.67 15.30
C ASP A 19 -5.48 7.26 15.70
N VAL A 20 -4.54 7.13 16.63
CA VAL A 20 -3.92 5.84 16.95
C VAL A 20 -4.93 4.78 17.38
N ASP A 21 -5.95 5.16 18.13
CA ASP A 21 -6.91 4.19 18.67
C ASP A 21 -7.72 3.52 17.56
N TRP A 22 -8.31 4.31 16.67
CA TRP A 22 -9.11 3.72 15.60
C TRP A 22 -8.25 3.04 14.53
N LEU A 23 -7.04 3.56 14.27
CA LEU A 23 -6.12 2.96 13.30
C LEU A 23 -5.58 1.62 13.80
N ASP A 24 -5.27 1.50 15.09
CA ASP A 24 -4.82 0.25 15.70
C ASP A 24 -5.89 -0.83 15.58
N GLU A 25 -7.11 -0.52 15.97
CA GLU A 25 -8.25 -1.44 15.86
C GLU A 25 -8.52 -1.83 14.40
N PHE A 26 -8.51 -0.86 13.51
CA PHE A 26 -8.72 -1.05 12.08
C PHE A 26 -7.64 -1.95 11.47
N TYR A 27 -6.38 -1.67 11.76
CA TYR A 27 -5.24 -2.45 11.27
C TYR A 27 -5.29 -3.90 11.76
N GLU A 28 -5.55 -4.09 13.04
CA GLU A 28 -5.69 -5.43 13.63
C GLU A 28 -6.79 -6.23 12.93
N GLY A 29 -7.94 -5.63 12.72
CA GLY A 29 -9.07 -6.30 12.06
C GLY A 29 -8.74 -6.80 10.67
N LEU A 30 -7.94 -6.07 9.91
CA LEU A 30 -7.55 -6.46 8.55
C LEU A 30 -6.34 -7.39 8.50
N MET A 31 -5.35 -7.16 9.35
CA MET A 31 -4.04 -7.82 9.21
C MET A 31 -3.85 -9.04 10.11
N ARG A 32 -4.51 -9.08 11.27
CA ARG A 32 -4.35 -10.19 12.22
C ARG A 32 -4.60 -11.56 11.59
N PRO A 33 -5.65 -11.77 10.76
CA PRO A 33 -5.88 -13.08 10.14
C PRO A 33 -4.71 -13.56 9.27
N TYR A 34 -4.02 -12.64 8.60
CA TYR A 34 -2.87 -12.99 7.76
C TYR A 34 -1.62 -13.24 8.59
N VAL A 35 -1.36 -12.39 9.57
CA VAL A 35 -0.18 -12.51 10.43
C VAL A 35 -0.23 -13.81 11.22
N GLU A 36 -1.40 -14.17 11.76
CA GLU A 36 -1.57 -15.37 12.58
C GLU A 36 -1.41 -16.69 11.80
N LEU A 37 -1.35 -16.63 10.46
CA LEU A 37 -0.98 -17.81 9.66
C LEU A 37 0.48 -18.24 9.90
N THR A 38 1.34 -17.34 10.34
CA THR A 38 2.78 -17.58 10.44
C THR A 38 3.40 -17.12 11.76
N HIS A 39 2.78 -16.18 12.46
CA HIS A 39 3.33 -15.55 13.67
C HIS A 39 2.22 -15.31 14.69
N ASP A 40 2.60 -15.12 15.95
CA ASP A 40 1.67 -14.62 16.96
C ASP A 40 1.40 -13.13 16.73
N TRP A 41 0.18 -12.71 17.00
CA TRP A 41 -0.17 -11.30 16.91
C TRP A 41 0.44 -10.52 18.09
N ASP A 42 1.20 -9.48 17.77
CA ASP A 42 1.78 -8.59 18.77
C ASP A 42 0.86 -7.40 19.01
N GLU A 43 0.14 -7.41 20.13
CA GLU A 43 -0.86 -6.39 20.50
C GLU A 43 -0.28 -4.98 20.59
N LYS A 44 1.02 -4.84 20.81
CA LYS A 44 1.65 -3.54 21.05
C LYS A 44 2.41 -3.00 19.84
N ARG A 45 2.62 -3.82 18.83
CA ARG A 45 3.50 -3.48 17.71
C ARG A 45 3.02 -2.25 16.93
N PHE A 46 1.73 -2.16 16.64
CA PHE A 46 1.19 -1.04 15.86
C PHE A 46 1.42 0.28 16.60
N ARG A 47 1.08 0.35 17.88
CA ARG A 47 1.24 1.57 18.68
C ARG A 47 2.70 1.94 18.89
N LYS A 48 3.57 0.95 19.08
CA LYS A 48 5.00 1.15 19.24
C LYS A 48 5.63 1.78 18.00
N ASN A 49 5.16 1.38 16.82
CA ASN A 49 5.69 1.86 15.54
C ASN A 49 4.85 2.98 14.91
N TYR A 50 3.86 3.47 15.65
CA TYR A 50 2.99 4.55 15.17
C TYR A 50 3.79 5.84 14.99
N ASN A 51 3.76 6.38 13.77
CA ASN A 51 4.48 7.60 13.43
C ASN A 51 3.60 8.47 12.54
N THR A 52 3.17 9.62 13.06
CA THR A 52 2.30 10.54 12.34
C THR A 52 2.95 11.13 11.08
N GLU A 53 4.27 11.15 11.01
CA GLU A 53 4.99 11.67 9.86
C GLU A 53 4.94 10.74 8.65
N THR A 54 4.78 9.43 8.87
CA THR A 54 4.78 8.44 7.80
C THR A 54 3.39 7.91 7.46
N ILE A 55 2.39 8.18 8.30
CA ILE A 55 1.03 7.67 8.12
C ILE A 55 0.12 8.78 7.63
N SER A 56 -0.60 8.50 6.54
CA SER A 56 -1.69 9.32 6.04
C SER A 56 -3.00 8.57 6.21
N VAL A 57 -4.04 9.29 6.61
CA VAL A 57 -5.40 8.76 6.62
C VAL A 57 -6.01 8.97 5.25
N ILE A 58 -6.54 7.91 4.66
CA ILE A 58 -7.21 7.96 3.37
C ILE A 58 -8.64 8.43 3.60
N GLN A 59 -9.05 9.44 2.87
CA GLN A 59 -10.42 9.99 2.95
C GLN A 59 -11.13 9.90 1.61
N LEU A 60 -12.40 9.60 1.66
CA LEU A 60 -13.30 9.67 0.52
C LEU A 60 -14.43 10.64 0.88
N ASP A 61 -14.53 11.75 0.14
CA ASP A 61 -15.52 12.81 0.41
C ASP A 61 -15.51 13.26 1.88
N GLY A 62 -14.31 13.33 2.50
CA GLY A 62 -14.12 13.74 3.89
C GLY A 62 -14.30 12.65 4.94
N GLU A 63 -14.70 11.44 4.55
CA GLU A 63 -14.82 10.30 5.47
C GLU A 63 -13.50 9.53 5.55
N ASP A 64 -13.07 9.18 6.77
CA ASP A 64 -11.88 8.37 7.01
C ASP A 64 -12.15 6.92 6.63
N ILE A 65 -11.48 6.42 5.60
CA ILE A 65 -11.75 5.09 5.04
C ILE A 65 -10.57 4.13 5.08
N GLY A 66 -9.40 4.59 5.50
CA GLY A 66 -8.22 3.72 5.53
C GLY A 66 -6.95 4.46 5.87
N MET A 67 -5.83 3.78 5.66
CA MET A 67 -4.51 4.34 5.92
C MET A 67 -3.52 4.00 4.82
N LEU A 68 -2.56 4.90 4.63
CA LEU A 68 -1.42 4.73 3.75
C LEU A 68 -0.17 5.05 4.54
N LYS A 69 0.79 4.14 4.59
CA LYS A 69 2.08 4.39 5.24
C LYS A 69 3.17 4.35 4.19
N THR A 70 3.85 5.48 4.02
CA THR A 70 5.01 5.58 3.14
C THR A 70 6.16 6.24 3.88
N GLU A 71 7.38 5.82 3.55
CA GLU A 71 8.58 6.38 4.14
C GLU A 71 9.59 6.63 3.05
N LYS A 72 9.99 7.89 2.88
CA LYS A 72 11.04 8.25 1.93
C LYS A 72 12.39 8.02 2.59
N ARG A 73 13.11 7.03 2.10
CA ARG A 73 14.47 6.71 2.54
C ARG A 73 15.48 7.28 1.55
N LYS A 74 16.78 7.18 1.87
CA LYS A 74 17.84 7.75 1.06
C LYS A 74 17.85 7.22 -0.38
N ASP A 75 17.64 5.93 -0.55
CA ASP A 75 17.79 5.22 -1.83
C ASP A 75 16.50 4.62 -2.38
N HIS A 76 15.39 4.77 -1.66
CA HIS A 76 14.08 4.25 -2.09
C HIS A 76 12.93 4.85 -1.28
N ILE A 77 11.74 4.72 -1.81
CA ILE A 77 10.51 4.96 -1.06
C ILE A 77 10.02 3.58 -0.60
N TYR A 78 9.68 3.48 0.67
CA TYR A 78 9.10 2.26 1.24
C TYR A 78 7.61 2.43 1.46
N LEU A 79 6.82 1.56 0.83
CA LEU A 79 5.37 1.47 1.03
C LEU A 79 5.14 0.45 2.14
N GLY A 80 4.89 0.94 3.36
CA GLY A 80 4.74 0.09 4.53
C GLY A 80 3.36 -0.56 4.63
N ASP A 81 2.32 0.21 4.40
CA ASP A 81 0.94 -0.25 4.49
C ASP A 81 0.04 0.54 3.56
N ILE A 82 -0.93 -0.13 2.99
CA ILE A 82 -2.10 0.47 2.36
C ILE A 82 -3.29 -0.41 2.73
N GLN A 83 -4.21 0.15 3.50
CA GLN A 83 -5.35 -0.58 4.05
C GLN A 83 -6.62 0.25 3.88
N LEU A 84 -7.68 -0.39 3.41
CA LEU A 84 -9.00 0.22 3.24
C LEU A 84 -10.03 -0.53 4.06
N LYS A 85 -11.00 0.18 4.63
CA LYS A 85 -12.17 -0.44 5.24
C LYS A 85 -12.85 -1.32 4.20
N GLU A 86 -13.39 -2.45 4.63
CA GLU A 86 -13.95 -3.47 3.73
C GLU A 86 -14.97 -2.91 2.74
N ALA A 87 -15.83 -2.01 3.18
CA ALA A 87 -16.84 -1.39 2.32
C ALA A 87 -16.26 -0.60 1.14
N PHE A 88 -14.99 -0.20 1.22
CA PHE A 88 -14.33 0.62 0.20
C PHE A 88 -13.30 -0.15 -0.62
N GLN A 89 -13.15 -1.44 -0.34
CA GLN A 89 -12.29 -2.31 -1.13
C GLN A 89 -12.93 -2.67 -2.47
N ARG A 90 -12.10 -3.07 -3.45
CA ARG A 90 -12.53 -3.52 -4.79
C ARG A 90 -13.24 -2.43 -5.61
N ARG A 91 -12.96 -1.18 -5.33
CA ARG A 91 -13.48 -0.02 -6.09
C ARG A 91 -12.38 0.71 -6.87
N GLY A 92 -11.16 0.18 -6.89
CA GLY A 92 -10.03 0.81 -7.57
C GLY A 92 -9.32 1.89 -6.76
N ILE A 93 -9.74 2.16 -5.53
CA ILE A 93 -9.14 3.19 -4.67
C ILE A 93 -7.68 2.85 -4.34
N GLY A 94 -7.43 1.62 -3.88
CA GLY A 94 -6.08 1.17 -3.56
C GLY A 94 -5.14 1.23 -4.76
N THR A 95 -5.60 0.78 -5.91
CA THR A 95 -4.83 0.84 -7.17
C THR A 95 -4.49 2.28 -7.54
N SER A 96 -5.46 3.19 -7.44
CA SER A 96 -5.24 4.61 -7.71
C SER A 96 -4.18 5.22 -6.79
N LEU A 97 -4.26 4.90 -5.50
CA LEU A 97 -3.28 5.39 -4.51
C LEU A 97 -1.88 4.83 -4.76
N ILE A 98 -1.77 3.54 -5.10
CA ILE A 98 -0.48 2.93 -5.43
C ILE A 98 0.12 3.60 -6.67
N ARG A 99 -0.69 3.89 -7.68
CA ARG A 99 -0.23 4.61 -8.86
C ARG A 99 0.27 6.01 -8.53
N ASP A 100 -0.37 6.71 -7.60
CA ASP A 100 0.08 8.02 -7.14
C ASP A 100 1.44 7.92 -6.44
N VAL A 101 1.65 6.87 -5.63
CA VAL A 101 2.95 6.62 -4.98
C VAL A 101 4.01 6.28 -6.02
N ILE A 102 3.67 5.52 -7.05
CA ILE A 102 4.56 5.24 -8.19
C ILE A 102 4.98 6.54 -8.89
N GLU A 103 4.02 7.44 -9.15
CA GLU A 103 4.32 8.74 -9.76
C GLU A 103 5.24 9.58 -8.88
N GLN A 104 5.05 9.53 -7.56
CA GLN A 104 5.94 10.18 -6.60
C GLN A 104 7.36 9.60 -6.68
N ALA A 105 7.48 8.28 -6.76
CA ALA A 105 8.77 7.61 -6.90
C ALA A 105 9.48 8.03 -8.21
N LYS A 106 8.73 8.11 -9.31
CA LYS A 106 9.25 8.63 -10.59
C LYS A 106 9.78 10.05 -10.44
N ALA A 107 9.00 10.94 -9.84
CA ALA A 107 9.37 12.34 -9.66
C ALA A 107 10.62 12.47 -8.80
N ASP A 108 10.79 11.62 -7.79
CA ASP A 108 11.95 11.62 -6.91
C ASP A 108 13.14 10.85 -7.49
N GLY A 109 12.97 10.15 -8.61
CA GLY A 109 14.02 9.32 -9.21
C GLY A 109 14.42 8.14 -8.34
N LEU A 110 13.50 7.61 -7.54
CA LEU A 110 13.74 6.54 -6.58
C LEU A 110 12.89 5.30 -6.91
N PRO A 111 13.42 4.09 -6.64
CA PRO A 111 12.56 2.90 -6.68
C PRO A 111 11.59 2.90 -5.51
N LEU A 112 10.50 2.17 -5.68
CA LEU A 112 9.47 1.95 -4.67
C LEU A 112 9.53 0.50 -4.22
N ARG A 113 9.67 0.26 -2.92
CA ARG A 113 9.78 -1.09 -2.35
C ARG A 113 8.67 -1.34 -1.34
N LEU A 114 8.27 -2.60 -1.23
CA LEU A 114 7.32 -3.06 -0.22
C LEU A 114 7.60 -4.51 0.13
N ARG A 115 7.04 -4.95 1.26
CA ARG A 115 7.00 -6.36 1.65
C ARG A 115 5.56 -6.80 1.77
N VAL A 116 5.28 -8.00 1.33
CA VAL A 116 3.94 -8.58 1.36
C VAL A 116 4.02 -10.03 1.81
N LEU A 117 3.10 -10.45 2.68
CA LEU A 117 3.00 -11.83 3.11
C LEU A 117 2.66 -12.71 1.90
N LYS A 118 3.29 -13.88 1.80
CA LYS A 118 3.10 -14.80 0.66
C LYS A 118 1.65 -15.20 0.46
N GLU A 119 0.90 -15.32 1.55
CA GLU A 119 -0.51 -15.72 1.53
C GLU A 119 -1.47 -14.60 1.15
N ASN A 120 -0.99 -13.35 1.07
CA ASN A 120 -1.84 -12.22 0.75
C ASN A 120 -2.07 -12.16 -0.76
N PRO A 121 -3.33 -12.27 -1.24
CA PRO A 121 -3.63 -12.25 -2.67
C PRO A 121 -3.30 -10.93 -3.37
N VAL A 122 -3.00 -9.87 -2.65
CA VAL A 122 -2.66 -8.55 -3.22
C VAL A 122 -1.37 -8.59 -4.06
N VAL A 123 -0.55 -9.64 -3.94
CA VAL A 123 0.65 -9.82 -4.76
C VAL A 123 0.34 -9.71 -6.26
N GLU A 124 -0.79 -10.28 -6.69
CA GLU A 124 -1.23 -10.22 -8.09
C GLU A 124 -1.42 -8.77 -8.57
N LEU A 125 -2.00 -7.93 -7.73
CA LEU A 125 -2.19 -6.51 -8.03
C LEU A 125 -0.84 -5.81 -8.25
N TYR A 126 0.12 -6.03 -7.36
CA TYR A 126 1.44 -5.42 -7.48
C TYR A 126 2.16 -5.87 -8.73
N ASN A 127 2.08 -7.17 -9.07
CA ASN A 127 2.67 -7.69 -10.30
C ASN A 127 2.10 -6.97 -11.54
N ARG A 128 0.79 -6.76 -11.58
CA ARG A 128 0.14 -6.05 -12.70
C ARG A 128 0.56 -4.59 -12.79
N LEU A 129 0.95 -3.98 -11.69
CA LEU A 129 1.40 -2.59 -11.65
C LEU A 129 2.88 -2.41 -11.99
N GLY A 130 3.59 -3.50 -12.26
CA GLY A 130 4.98 -3.45 -12.69
C GLY A 130 6.01 -3.73 -11.58
N PHE A 131 5.56 -4.16 -10.40
CA PHE A 131 6.46 -4.62 -9.34
C PHE A 131 7.02 -5.99 -9.70
N VAL A 132 8.26 -6.23 -9.32
CA VAL A 132 8.93 -7.53 -9.44
C VAL A 132 9.47 -7.97 -8.09
N LYS A 133 9.52 -9.27 -7.89
CA LYS A 133 10.08 -9.85 -6.67
C LYS A 133 11.61 -9.69 -6.71
N THR A 134 12.18 -9.03 -5.70
CA THR A 134 13.62 -8.84 -5.56
C THR A 134 14.24 -9.73 -4.50
N LYS A 135 13.47 -10.07 -3.45
CA LYS A 135 13.93 -10.95 -2.37
C LYS A 135 12.77 -11.82 -1.89
N GLU A 136 13.12 -12.98 -1.38
CA GLU A 136 12.18 -13.89 -0.76
C GLU A 136 12.64 -14.20 0.65
N PHE A 137 11.75 -14.00 1.61
CA PHE A 137 11.95 -14.38 2.99
C PHE A 137 11.06 -15.58 3.31
N LYS A 138 11.19 -16.14 4.49
CA LYS A 138 10.40 -17.33 4.87
C LYS A 138 8.89 -17.12 4.68
N HIS A 139 8.36 -15.96 5.06
CA HIS A 139 6.92 -15.69 5.07
C HIS A 139 6.48 -14.53 4.19
N CYS A 140 7.40 -13.80 3.58
CA CYS A 140 7.04 -12.67 2.74
C CYS A 140 7.96 -12.52 1.53
N HIS A 141 7.48 -11.78 0.55
CA HIS A 141 8.26 -11.33 -0.61
C HIS A 141 8.57 -9.86 -0.46
N GLU A 142 9.75 -9.44 -0.90
CA GLU A 142 10.03 -8.04 -1.17
C GLU A 142 9.79 -7.78 -2.65
N LEU A 143 9.02 -6.74 -2.94
CA LEU A 143 8.69 -6.33 -4.29
C LEU A 143 9.26 -4.94 -4.54
N GLU A 144 9.69 -4.69 -5.77
CA GLU A 144 10.23 -3.41 -6.18
C GLU A 144 9.62 -2.95 -7.49
N TRP A 145 9.26 -1.68 -7.54
CA TRP A 145 8.94 -0.97 -8.76
C TRP A 145 10.05 0.04 -9.05
N SER A 146 10.52 0.07 -10.29
CA SER A 146 11.45 1.09 -10.77
C SER A 146 11.26 1.26 -12.27
N ALA A 147 11.89 2.26 -12.87
CA ALA A 147 11.89 2.42 -14.31
C ALA A 147 12.41 1.17 -15.01
N GLN A 148 13.44 0.52 -14.45
CA GLN A 148 14.02 -0.70 -15.01
C GLN A 148 13.07 -1.90 -14.89
N THR A 149 12.29 -2.03 -13.81
CA THR A 149 11.34 -3.14 -13.66
C THR A 149 10.23 -3.05 -14.70
N VAL A 150 9.77 -1.85 -15.03
CA VAL A 150 8.75 -1.63 -16.05
C VAL A 150 9.30 -1.96 -17.43
N GLU A 151 10.50 -1.52 -17.76
CA GLU A 151 11.17 -1.84 -19.04
C GLU A 151 11.35 -3.36 -19.19
N ALA A 152 11.82 -4.05 -18.16
CA ALA A 152 12.00 -5.50 -18.17
C ALA A 152 10.67 -6.23 -18.37
N ALA A 153 9.58 -5.76 -17.78
CA ALA A 153 8.26 -6.34 -17.95
C ALA A 153 7.75 -6.15 -19.40
N ASP A 154 7.97 -4.98 -19.99
CA ASP A 154 7.57 -4.70 -21.37
C ASP A 154 8.38 -5.55 -22.37
N GLU A 155 9.67 -5.74 -22.14
CA GLU A 155 10.52 -6.60 -22.97
C GLU A 155 10.10 -8.08 -22.88
N ALA A 156 9.60 -8.51 -21.74
CA ALA A 156 9.16 -9.89 -21.51
C ALA A 156 7.78 -10.20 -22.07
N LYS A 157 7.01 -9.17 -22.49
CA LYS A 157 5.69 -9.40 -23.10
C LYS A 157 5.85 -10.00 -24.49
N PRO A 158 5.11 -11.08 -24.82
CA PRO A 158 5.15 -11.63 -26.16
C PRO A 158 4.62 -10.60 -27.15
N HIS A 159 5.38 -10.36 -28.20
CA HIS A 159 4.91 -9.56 -29.31
C HIS A 159 3.87 -10.38 -30.08
N SER A 160 2.62 -9.96 -29.99
CA SER A 160 1.56 -10.50 -30.83
C SER A 160 1.54 -9.82 -32.17
#